data_9c33e24a2cd9ebd3446902b2205afa5f
#
_entry.id   9c33e24a2cd9ebd3446902b2205afa5f
#
_cell.length_a   1.000
_cell.length_b   1.000
_cell.length_c   1.000
_cell.angle_alpha   90.00
_cell.angle_beta   90.00
_cell.angle_gamma   90.00
#
_symmetry.space_group_name_H-M   'P 1'
#
loop_
_entity.id
_entity.type
_entity.pdbx_description
1 polymer ?
#
loop_
_entity_poly.entity_id
_entity_poly.type
_entity_poly.pdbx_seq_one_letter_code
_entity_poly.pdbx_strand_id
1 'polypeptide(L)'
;SADEAFNGSMGSDEGVDLANKFFSVTCKKGMTEDIAWKRLMNIAVTNFENVEVRDKAAGWIKTGWVNTTFTYQIVRTRLEIQVQFTEENELSYRVKISSEIADKDCGTSNQCFSKYDRILRKYESVISELQTSLGSNF
;
A
#
# COMPACT_ATOMS: atom_id res chain seq x y z
N SER A 1 19.94 -8.23 -10.56
CA SER A 1 19.80 -8.24 -12.01
C SER A 1 19.76 -6.83 -12.58
N ALA A 2 19.89 -6.71 -13.88
CA ALA A 2 19.79 -5.40 -14.54
C ALA A 2 18.42 -4.77 -14.32
N ASP A 3 17.36 -5.57 -14.36
CA ASP A 3 16.00 -5.08 -14.12
C ASP A 3 15.85 -4.51 -12.71
N GLU A 4 16.37 -5.20 -11.74
CA GLU A 4 16.34 -4.76 -10.35
C GLU A 4 17.11 -3.45 -10.16
N ALA A 5 18.26 -3.30 -10.81
CA ALA A 5 19.04 -2.08 -10.74
C ALA A 5 18.29 -0.90 -11.39
N PHE A 6 17.66 -1.11 -12.54
CA PHE A 6 16.88 -0.07 -13.23
C PHE A 6 15.62 0.30 -12.48
N ASN A 7 14.94 -0.67 -11.90
CA ASN A 7 13.67 -0.43 -11.21
C ASN A 7 13.86 -0.05 -9.74
N GLY A 8 15.07 0.24 -9.32
CA GLY A 8 15.36 0.64 -7.95
C GLY A 8 15.33 -0.50 -6.96
N SER A 9 15.50 -1.73 -7.45
CA SER A 9 15.51 -2.95 -6.66
C SER A 9 14.13 -3.45 -6.24
N MET A 10 14.10 -4.69 -5.76
CA MET A 10 12.88 -5.35 -5.30
C MET A 10 12.37 -4.78 -3.99
N GLY A 11 13.23 -4.21 -3.17
CA GLY A 11 12.79 -3.64 -1.89
C GLY A 11 13.88 -2.83 -1.23
N SER A 12 13.53 -2.19 -0.11
CA SER A 12 14.45 -1.39 0.69
C SER A 12 14.37 -1.78 2.15
N ASP A 13 15.35 -1.32 2.93
CA ASP A 13 15.37 -1.55 4.37
C ASP A 13 14.19 -0.87 5.09
N GLU A 14 13.72 0.27 4.58
CA GLU A 14 12.55 0.96 5.13
C GLU A 14 11.26 0.14 4.95
N GLY A 15 11.15 -0.59 3.85
CA GLY A 15 9.98 -1.40 3.56
C GLY A 15 9.87 -2.65 4.42
N VAL A 16 10.95 -3.10 5.07
CA VAL A 16 10.93 -4.31 5.90
C VAL A 16 9.98 -4.18 7.07
N ASP A 17 9.96 -3.03 7.72
CA ASP A 17 9.16 -2.83 8.92
C ASP A 17 7.67 -2.66 8.64
N LEU A 18 7.32 -2.26 7.44
CA LEU A 18 5.94 -1.93 7.08
C LEU A 18 5.24 -3.01 6.24
N ALA A 19 5.99 -3.87 5.56
CA ALA A 19 5.42 -4.88 4.68
C ALA A 19 4.49 -5.83 5.44
N ASN A 20 3.29 -6.00 4.92
CA ASN A 20 2.28 -6.94 5.44
C ASN A 20 1.79 -6.65 6.86
N LYS A 21 1.97 -5.44 7.33
CA LYS A 21 1.54 -5.01 8.67
C LYS A 21 0.68 -3.78 8.57
N PHE A 22 -0.31 -3.67 9.43
CA PHE A 22 -1.06 -2.43 9.56
C PHE A 22 -0.22 -1.37 10.27
N PHE A 23 -0.26 -0.16 9.74
CA PHE A 23 0.24 1.03 10.41
C PHE A 23 -0.83 2.12 10.34
N SER A 24 -0.72 3.10 11.23
CA SER A 24 -1.72 4.16 11.34
C SER A 24 -1.20 5.47 10.78
N VAL A 25 -2.07 6.19 10.09
CA VAL A 25 -1.82 7.56 9.65
C VAL A 25 -2.94 8.42 10.22
N THR A 26 -2.58 9.30 11.17
CA THR A 26 -3.55 10.19 11.80
C THR A 26 -3.65 11.48 10.99
N CYS A 27 -4.88 11.89 10.68
CA CYS A 27 -5.12 13.08 9.89
C CYS A 27 -4.81 14.34 10.69
N LYS A 28 -4.44 15.41 10.00
CA LYS A 28 -4.31 16.72 10.63
C LYS A 28 -5.66 17.16 11.18
N LYS A 29 -5.63 18.02 12.19
CA LYS A 29 -6.82 18.59 12.79
C LYS A 29 -7.66 19.31 11.73
N GLY A 30 -8.96 19.05 11.72
CA GLY A 30 -9.88 19.67 10.75
C GLY A 30 -10.05 18.90 9.45
N MET A 31 -9.30 17.83 9.22
CA MET A 31 -9.53 16.96 8.07
C MET A 31 -10.87 16.25 8.25
N THR A 32 -11.73 16.34 7.23
CA THR A 32 -13.00 15.63 7.22
C THR A 32 -12.86 14.26 6.56
N GLU A 33 -13.79 13.35 6.87
CA GLU A 33 -13.83 12.05 6.22
C GLU A 33 -14.04 12.18 4.70
N ASP A 34 -14.85 13.14 4.24
CA ASP A 34 -15.08 13.34 2.81
C ASP A 34 -13.80 13.76 2.08
N ILE A 35 -13.05 14.69 2.64
CA ILE A 35 -11.79 15.13 2.03
C ILE A 35 -10.76 14.00 2.06
N ALA A 36 -10.63 13.34 3.20
CA ALA A 36 -9.72 12.20 3.35
C ALA A 36 -10.05 11.10 2.35
N TRP A 37 -11.32 10.75 2.21
CA TRP A 37 -11.77 9.74 1.27
C TRP A 37 -11.33 10.04 -0.17
N LYS A 38 -11.57 11.27 -0.63
CA LYS A 38 -11.17 11.68 -1.98
C LYS A 38 -9.69 11.54 -2.21
N ARG A 39 -8.88 11.97 -1.23
CA ARG A 39 -7.41 11.89 -1.31
C ARG A 39 -6.93 10.46 -1.31
N LEU A 40 -7.49 9.63 -0.44
CA LEU A 40 -7.14 8.21 -0.36
C LEU A 40 -7.53 7.44 -1.61
N MET A 41 -8.72 7.68 -2.14
CA MET A 41 -9.18 7.08 -3.39
C MET A 41 -8.27 7.47 -4.56
N ASN A 42 -7.85 8.73 -4.61
CA ASN A 42 -6.94 9.18 -5.66
C ASN A 42 -5.58 8.45 -5.58
N ILE A 43 -5.05 8.26 -4.40
CA ILE A 43 -3.80 7.52 -4.20
C ILE A 43 -3.98 6.06 -4.63
N ALA A 44 -5.08 5.43 -4.24
CA ALA A 44 -5.37 4.06 -4.59
C ALA A 44 -5.49 3.86 -6.10
N VAL A 45 -6.26 4.70 -6.76
CA VAL A 45 -6.48 4.62 -8.21
C VAL A 45 -5.21 4.94 -9.00
N THR A 46 -4.43 5.90 -8.54
CA THR A 46 -3.20 6.32 -9.24
C THR A 46 -2.11 5.26 -9.19
N ASN A 47 -1.98 4.56 -8.07
CA ASN A 47 -0.87 3.63 -7.84
C ASN A 47 -1.24 2.16 -8.06
N PHE A 48 -2.53 1.83 -8.03
CA PHE A 48 -3.04 0.46 -8.18
C PHE A 48 -4.17 0.46 -9.21
N GLU A 49 -4.08 -0.37 -10.22
CA GLU A 49 -4.97 -0.31 -11.38
C GLU A 49 -6.43 -0.62 -11.06
N ASN A 50 -6.68 -1.43 -10.05
CA ASN A 50 -8.01 -1.92 -9.73
C ASN A 50 -8.31 -1.73 -8.25
N VAL A 51 -9.43 -1.10 -7.93
CA VAL A 51 -9.92 -0.96 -6.55
C VAL A 51 -11.09 -1.91 -6.38
N GLU A 52 -10.87 -3.02 -5.68
CA GLU A 52 -11.86 -4.07 -5.49
C GLU A 52 -12.92 -3.70 -4.47
N VAL A 53 -12.54 -2.98 -3.41
CA VAL A 53 -13.45 -2.50 -2.38
C VAL A 53 -13.34 -0.99 -2.28
N ARG A 54 -14.47 -0.31 -2.41
CA ARG A 54 -14.59 1.15 -2.24
C ARG A 54 -15.88 1.43 -1.47
N ASP A 55 -15.84 1.21 -0.19
CA ASP A 55 -16.99 1.41 0.69
C ASP A 55 -16.79 2.69 1.49
N LYS A 56 -17.35 3.78 0.98
CA LYS A 56 -17.19 5.10 1.59
C LYS A 56 -17.81 5.16 2.99
N ALA A 57 -18.97 4.53 3.18
CA ALA A 57 -19.66 4.54 4.47
C ALA A 57 -18.84 3.83 5.55
N ALA A 58 -18.18 2.73 5.18
CA ALA A 58 -17.30 2.00 6.09
C ALA A 58 -15.88 2.59 6.16
N GLY A 59 -15.56 3.54 5.27
CA GLY A 59 -14.21 4.11 5.17
C GLY A 59 -13.18 3.06 4.77
N TRP A 60 -13.56 2.15 3.89
CA TRP A 60 -12.75 0.99 3.53
C TRP A 60 -12.41 0.96 2.04
N ILE A 61 -11.12 0.89 1.75
CA ILE A 61 -10.56 0.77 0.40
C ILE A 61 -9.65 -0.45 0.38
N LYS A 62 -9.81 -1.27 -0.64
CA LYS A 62 -8.90 -2.39 -0.88
C LYS A 62 -8.67 -2.52 -2.37
N THR A 63 -7.41 -2.50 -2.77
CA THR A 63 -7.05 -2.65 -4.18
C THR A 63 -6.87 -4.11 -4.55
N GLY A 64 -6.93 -4.39 -5.85
CA GLY A 64 -6.44 -5.65 -6.38
C GLY A 64 -4.92 -5.71 -6.33
N TRP A 65 -4.40 -6.87 -6.65
CA TRP A 65 -2.97 -7.10 -6.76
C TRP A 65 -2.39 -6.47 -8.02
N VAL A 66 -1.22 -5.84 -7.90
CA VAL A 66 -0.42 -5.37 -9.02
C VAL A 66 0.84 -6.21 -9.08
N ASN A 67 1.05 -6.90 -10.20
CA ASN A 67 2.22 -7.73 -10.41
C ASN A 67 3.36 -6.91 -11.00
N THR A 68 4.54 -7.05 -10.41
CA THR A 68 5.79 -6.47 -10.93
C THR A 68 6.73 -7.63 -11.22
N THR A 69 7.15 -7.76 -12.47
CA THR A 69 7.98 -8.85 -12.93
C THR A 69 9.45 -8.45 -12.94
N PHE A 70 10.27 -9.25 -12.29
CA PHE A 70 11.73 -9.16 -12.31
C PHE A 70 12.30 -10.32 -13.12
N THR A 71 13.62 -10.39 -13.22
CA THR A 71 14.28 -11.43 -14.04
C THR A 71 13.90 -12.85 -13.58
N TYR A 72 13.87 -13.10 -12.29
CA TYR A 72 13.61 -14.43 -11.73
C TYR A 72 12.37 -14.53 -10.86
N GLN A 73 11.73 -13.41 -10.57
CA GLN A 73 10.65 -13.37 -9.60
C GLN A 73 9.53 -12.44 -10.04
N ILE A 74 8.35 -12.69 -9.50
CA ILE A 74 7.21 -11.79 -9.63
C ILE A 74 6.84 -11.36 -8.21
N VAL A 75 6.71 -10.06 -8.00
CA VAL A 75 6.24 -9.50 -6.72
C VAL A 75 4.89 -8.88 -6.96
N ARG A 76 3.92 -9.23 -6.13
CA ARG A 76 2.61 -8.58 -6.19
C ARG A 76 2.37 -7.74 -4.95
N THR A 77 1.73 -6.60 -5.15
CA THR A 77 1.51 -5.59 -4.12
C THR A 77 0.07 -5.14 -4.16
N ARG A 78 -0.53 -4.94 -2.99
CA ARG A 78 -1.84 -4.29 -2.89
C ARG A 78 -1.92 -3.43 -1.65
N LEU A 79 -2.90 -2.53 -1.63
CA LEU A 79 -3.13 -1.57 -0.58
C LEU A 79 -4.50 -1.84 0.06
N GLU A 80 -4.55 -1.77 1.38
CA GLU A 80 -5.80 -1.76 2.14
C GLU A 80 -5.79 -0.60 3.12
N ILE A 81 -6.90 0.12 3.19
CA ILE A 81 -7.07 1.29 4.06
C ILE A 81 -8.42 1.16 4.74
N GLN A 82 -8.45 1.43 6.04
CA GLN A 82 -9.69 1.41 6.81
C GLN A 82 -9.71 2.53 7.83
N VAL A 83 -10.84 3.25 7.90
CA VAL A 83 -11.01 4.33 8.86
C VAL A 83 -10.98 3.80 10.29
N GLN A 84 -10.43 4.60 11.17
CA GLN A 84 -10.46 4.41 12.61
C GLN A 84 -10.47 5.77 13.31
N PHE A 85 -10.72 5.76 14.61
CA PHE A 85 -10.60 6.96 15.42
C PHE A 85 -9.66 6.68 16.57
N THR A 86 -8.80 7.63 16.90
CA THR A 86 -7.89 7.52 18.04
C THR A 86 -8.67 7.63 19.35
N GLU A 87 -8.01 7.38 20.48
CA GLU A 87 -8.61 7.55 21.80
C GLU A 87 -9.09 8.99 22.04
N GLU A 88 -8.39 9.97 21.42
CA GLU A 88 -8.77 11.37 21.47
C GLU A 88 -9.83 11.74 20.40
N ASN A 89 -10.43 10.73 19.77
CA ASN A 89 -11.43 10.90 18.73
C ASN A 89 -10.92 11.66 17.49
N GLU A 90 -9.64 11.51 17.19
CA GLU A 90 -9.05 12.05 15.96
C GLU A 90 -9.25 11.09 14.80
N LEU A 91 -9.50 11.62 13.60
CA LEU A 91 -9.64 10.83 12.38
C LEU A 91 -8.28 10.22 12.02
N SER A 92 -8.28 8.92 11.81
CA SER A 92 -7.07 8.17 11.49
C SER A 92 -7.42 7.05 10.51
N TYR A 93 -6.42 6.53 9.82
CA TYR A 93 -6.60 5.39 8.92
C TYR A 93 -5.56 4.33 9.23
N ARG A 94 -6.01 3.08 9.28
CA ARG A 94 -5.13 1.92 9.29
C ARG A 94 -4.80 1.58 7.85
N VAL A 95 -3.54 1.37 7.58
CA VAL A 95 -3.04 1.09 6.22
C VAL A 95 -2.21 -0.18 6.25
N LYS A 96 -2.43 -1.02 5.26
CA LYS A 96 -1.59 -2.19 5.05
C LYS A 96 -1.19 -2.28 3.58
N ILE A 97 0.10 -2.38 3.34
CA ILE A 97 0.64 -2.67 2.02
C ILE A 97 1.09 -4.12 2.06
N SER A 98 0.38 -4.97 1.33
CA SER A 98 0.71 -6.39 1.25
C SER A 98 1.68 -6.63 0.11
N SER A 99 2.68 -7.43 0.38
CA SER A 99 3.72 -7.79 -0.60
C SER A 99 3.92 -9.30 -0.58
N GLU A 100 3.86 -9.90 -1.76
CA GLU A 100 4.06 -11.34 -1.93
C GLU A 100 4.96 -11.60 -3.13
N ILE A 101 5.68 -12.70 -3.08
CA ILE A 101 6.68 -13.05 -4.07
C ILE A 101 6.50 -14.48 -4.57
N ALA A 102 6.76 -14.67 -5.84
CA ALA A 102 6.75 -15.98 -6.49
C ALA A 102 7.95 -16.12 -7.41
N ASP A 103 8.40 -17.36 -7.60
CA ASP A 103 9.34 -17.65 -8.67
C ASP A 103 8.64 -17.45 -10.01
N LYS A 104 9.32 -16.81 -10.95
CA LYS A 104 8.77 -16.52 -12.26
C LYS A 104 8.32 -17.78 -12.99
N ASP A 105 9.07 -18.88 -12.81
CA ASP A 105 8.75 -20.15 -13.45
C ASP A 105 7.48 -20.81 -12.93
N CYS A 106 7.09 -20.52 -11.69
CA CYS A 106 5.84 -21.02 -11.11
C CYS A 106 4.61 -20.34 -11.74
N GLY A 107 4.73 -19.06 -12.06
CA GLY A 107 3.66 -18.29 -12.65
C GLY A 107 2.91 -17.43 -11.65
N THR A 108 1.67 -17.08 -11.98
CA THR A 108 0.90 -16.06 -11.24
C THR A 108 -0.28 -16.64 -10.46
N SER A 109 -0.39 -17.96 -10.32
CA SER A 109 -1.45 -18.54 -9.49
C SER A 109 -1.19 -18.26 -8.00
N ASN A 110 -2.25 -18.23 -7.20
CA ASN A 110 -2.13 -17.93 -5.77
C ASN A 110 -1.18 -18.85 -5.02
N GLN A 111 -1.12 -20.13 -5.43
CA GLN A 111 -0.23 -21.08 -4.76
C GLN A 111 1.24 -20.80 -4.97
N CYS A 112 1.59 -20.04 -6.01
CA CYS A 112 2.98 -19.67 -6.27
C CYS A 112 3.52 -18.61 -5.33
N PHE A 113 2.64 -17.80 -4.71
CA PHE A 113 3.04 -16.65 -3.92
C PHE A 113 3.18 -17.00 -2.44
N SER A 114 4.18 -16.39 -1.82
CA SER A 114 4.37 -16.39 -0.38
C SER A 114 4.67 -14.96 0.08
N LYS A 115 4.54 -14.72 1.37
CA LYS A 115 4.81 -13.38 1.91
C LYS A 115 6.23 -12.94 1.60
N TYR A 116 6.34 -11.70 1.10
CA TYR A 116 7.61 -11.03 0.91
C TYR A 116 7.75 -9.97 2.00
N ASP A 117 8.87 -9.96 2.69
CA ASP A 117 9.08 -9.11 3.87
C ASP A 117 9.47 -7.67 3.52
N ARG A 118 9.39 -7.27 2.25
CA ARG A 118 9.77 -5.93 1.80
C ARG A 118 8.69 -5.35 0.91
N ILE A 119 8.54 -4.03 0.99
CA ILE A 119 7.74 -3.26 0.03
C ILE A 119 8.66 -2.84 -1.10
N LEU A 120 8.21 -3.01 -2.35
CA LEU A 120 8.97 -2.55 -3.51
C LEU A 120 9.24 -1.05 -3.41
N ARG A 121 10.43 -0.61 -3.82
CA ARG A 121 10.82 0.81 -3.76
C ARG A 121 9.82 1.73 -4.41
N LYS A 122 9.27 1.33 -5.54
CA LYS A 122 8.29 2.17 -6.25
C LYS A 122 7.03 2.45 -5.44
N TYR A 123 6.73 1.63 -4.43
CA TYR A 123 5.58 1.83 -3.57
C TYR A 123 5.91 2.58 -2.27
N GLU A 124 7.16 2.89 -2.01
CA GLU A 124 7.53 3.70 -0.84
C GLU A 124 6.95 5.11 -0.93
N SER A 125 6.84 5.65 -2.14
CA SER A 125 6.20 6.95 -2.35
C SER A 125 4.73 6.96 -1.94
N VAL A 126 4.05 5.81 -1.98
CA VAL A 126 2.66 5.70 -1.54
C VAL A 126 2.54 6.04 -0.05
N ILE A 127 3.48 5.58 0.76
CA ILE A 127 3.51 5.86 2.20
C ILE A 127 3.64 7.37 2.42
N SER A 128 4.59 8.00 1.73
CA SER A 128 4.78 9.44 1.82
C SER A 128 3.57 10.23 1.33
N GLU A 129 2.93 9.78 0.25
CA GLU A 129 1.72 10.40 -0.27
C GLU A 129 0.56 10.32 0.72
N LEU A 130 0.38 9.17 1.37
CA LEU A 130 -0.64 9.00 2.40
C LEU A 130 -0.44 9.98 3.54
N GLN A 131 0.77 10.07 4.03
CA GLN A 131 1.12 10.96 5.14
C GLN A 131 0.94 12.43 4.77
N THR A 132 1.45 12.83 3.61
CA THR A 132 1.34 14.20 3.12
C THR A 132 -0.12 14.58 2.85
N SER A 133 -0.86 13.70 2.18
CA SER A 133 -2.25 13.98 1.81
C SER A 133 -3.19 14.12 2.99
N LEU A 134 -2.94 13.38 4.05
CA LEU A 134 -3.73 13.45 5.28
C LEU A 134 -3.19 14.50 6.27
N GLY A 135 -2.04 15.10 5.97
CA GLY A 135 -1.43 16.11 6.81
C GLY A 135 -0.80 15.55 8.09
N SER A 136 -0.48 14.25 8.09
CA SER A 136 0.16 13.63 9.24
C SER A 136 1.57 14.17 9.44
N ASN A 137 1.95 14.36 10.69
CA ASN A 137 3.31 14.69 11.06
C ASN A 137 4.10 13.41 11.33
N PHE A 138 5.30 13.40 10.85
CA PHE A 138 6.20 12.27 11.07
C PHE A 138 7.03 12.44 12.32
#